data_28177ca762ded9ffe802ff9b05ef897d
#
_entry.id   28177ca762ded9ffe802ff9b05ef897d
#
_cell.length_a   1.000
_cell.length_b   1.000
_cell.length_c   1.000
_cell.angle_alpha   90.00
_cell.angle_beta   90.00
_cell.angle_gamma   90.00
#
_symmetry.space_group_name_H-M   'P 1'
#
loop_
_entity.id
_entity.type
_entity.pdbx_description
1 polymer ?
#
loop_
_entity_poly.entity_id
_entity_poly.type
_entity_poly.pdbx_seq_one_letter_code
_entity_poly.pdbx_strand_id
1 'polypeptide(L)'
;LQRLLYSTLTGGNGHASSDQNRAFATHFSALTASKLAGGLVDPKLVLSALLVALGAPGGFVGALVPVREAGALLPQLALAAWIERSRQRKWFWAAGAAGQGVAALGMAATALLLEGSVAGWGILACLALLAVCRSAGSASYKDVLARTLDKGTRGTVSGLAGTLGAVGVLGVAVLLSVRIIPGTPSAIAVVIALAGVLWIVAGLIFARLDEPEAQTGNADQGLGGLRAVFAPLRRDAQLRRYILTRTLLISTALAPPFVVMLAGSQGDGINLGHLGLLVLASSAAAIVSSYVWGRLSDRSSRLTLMFAGVAAAGVLALAAAVGTLTGGLGGPFGAAGFVFAAKIAYEGARAGRKTHLADMQAHGQKAVYTALSNSILGVMLLLGGGFGLLADAAGPALVLGVFAVMAAGGALVALGLDEVQQASGD
;
A
#
# COMPACT_ATOMS: atom_id res chain seq x y z
N LEU A 1 -1.24 22.78 -24.52
CA LEU A 1 -0.65 21.63 -23.84
C LEU A 1 -1.74 20.73 -23.19
N GLN A 2 -2.66 21.29 -22.39
CA GLN A 2 -3.72 20.54 -21.69
C GLN A 2 -4.66 19.81 -22.66
N ARG A 3 -5.07 20.44 -23.77
CA ARG A 3 -5.83 19.81 -24.86
C ARG A 3 -5.08 18.65 -25.51
N LEU A 4 -3.81 18.84 -25.81
CA LEU A 4 -2.97 17.80 -26.40
C LEU A 4 -2.82 16.60 -25.44
N LEU A 5 -2.56 16.85 -24.16
CA LEU A 5 -2.51 15.80 -23.15
C LEU A 5 -3.83 15.01 -23.09
N TYR A 6 -4.96 15.70 -23.04
CA TYR A 6 -6.27 15.05 -22.98
C TYR A 6 -6.53 14.20 -24.23
N SER A 7 -6.42 14.77 -25.43
CA SER A 7 -6.72 14.07 -26.69
C SER A 7 -5.78 12.88 -26.94
N THR A 8 -4.48 13.05 -26.67
CA THR A 8 -3.49 11.99 -26.87
C THR A 8 -3.69 10.83 -25.89
N LEU A 9 -4.06 11.12 -24.63
CA LEU A 9 -4.15 10.11 -23.57
C LEU A 9 -5.54 9.45 -23.47
N THR A 10 -6.60 10.10 -23.96
CA THR A 10 -7.96 9.55 -23.92
C THR A 10 -8.44 8.98 -25.25
N GLY A 11 -7.69 9.19 -26.34
CA GLY A 11 -8.11 8.79 -27.70
C GLY A 11 -9.36 9.53 -28.20
N GLY A 12 -9.77 10.60 -27.49
CA GLY A 12 -11.00 11.36 -27.79
C GLY A 12 -10.77 12.45 -28.82
N ASN A 13 -11.70 12.56 -29.76
CA ASN A 13 -11.74 13.67 -30.73
C ASN A 13 -12.05 14.97 -30.00
N GLY A 14 -11.08 15.74 -29.60
CA GLY A 14 -10.97 17.17 -29.24
C GLY A 14 -12.17 18.01 -28.71
N HIS A 15 -13.31 17.42 -28.40
CA HIS A 15 -14.54 18.12 -28.01
C HIS A 15 -14.77 18.25 -26.49
N ALA A 16 -13.79 17.83 -25.65
CA ALA A 16 -13.90 18.08 -24.22
C ALA A 16 -13.84 19.59 -23.93
N SER A 17 -14.65 20.05 -23.00
CA SER A 17 -14.65 21.44 -22.57
C SER A 17 -13.29 21.85 -22.04
N SER A 18 -12.98 23.15 -22.06
CA SER A 18 -11.71 23.66 -21.51
C SER A 18 -11.52 23.28 -20.05
N ASP A 19 -12.63 23.19 -19.29
CA ASP A 19 -12.62 22.85 -17.87
C ASP A 19 -12.33 21.37 -17.63
N GLN A 20 -12.88 20.48 -18.47
CA GLN A 20 -12.55 19.05 -18.45
C GLN A 20 -11.07 18.78 -18.73
N ASN A 21 -10.49 19.50 -19.74
CA ASN A 21 -9.08 19.36 -20.05
C ASN A 21 -8.18 19.85 -18.91
N ARG A 22 -8.57 20.94 -18.24
CA ARG A 22 -7.86 21.48 -17.08
C ARG A 22 -7.96 20.55 -15.88
N ALA A 23 -9.16 20.04 -15.57
CA ALA A 23 -9.38 19.10 -14.49
C ALA A 23 -8.57 17.81 -14.72
N PHE A 24 -8.61 17.23 -15.93
CA PHE A 24 -7.83 16.05 -16.28
C PHE A 24 -6.32 16.25 -16.07
N ALA A 25 -5.76 17.36 -16.58
CA ALA A 25 -4.35 17.68 -16.43
C ALA A 25 -3.94 17.86 -14.96
N THR A 26 -4.79 18.49 -14.15
CA THR A 26 -4.59 18.68 -12.70
C THR A 26 -4.58 17.34 -11.96
N HIS A 27 -5.58 16.49 -12.20
CA HIS A 27 -5.62 15.16 -11.62
C HIS A 27 -4.41 14.31 -12.03
N PHE A 28 -4.11 14.29 -13.32
CA PHE A 28 -3.01 13.50 -13.88
C PHE A 28 -1.66 13.88 -13.28
N SER A 29 -1.31 15.18 -13.27
CA SER A 29 -0.03 15.66 -12.75
C SER A 29 0.09 15.46 -11.23
N ALA A 30 -0.95 15.83 -10.47
CA ALA A 30 -0.96 15.66 -9.01
C ALA A 30 -0.90 14.18 -8.59
N LEU A 31 -1.66 13.30 -9.25
CA LEU A 31 -1.60 11.88 -8.97
C LEU A 31 -0.28 11.24 -9.34
N THR A 32 0.30 11.60 -10.50
CA THR A 32 1.59 11.08 -10.93
C THR A 32 2.67 11.42 -9.91
N ALA A 33 2.75 12.69 -9.48
CA ALA A 33 3.68 13.13 -8.45
C ALA A 33 3.45 12.38 -7.12
N SER A 34 2.20 12.25 -6.68
CA SER A 34 1.86 11.55 -5.43
C SER A 34 2.16 10.04 -5.50
N LYS A 35 1.95 9.39 -6.65
CA LYS A 35 2.25 7.96 -6.83
C LYS A 35 3.74 7.67 -6.89
N LEU A 36 4.49 8.53 -7.60
CA LEU A 36 5.95 8.48 -7.61
C LEU A 36 6.50 8.64 -6.18
N ALA A 37 6.11 9.69 -5.47
CA ALA A 37 6.52 9.93 -4.10
C ALA A 37 6.21 8.74 -3.18
N GLY A 38 5.00 8.15 -3.33
CA GLY A 38 4.60 6.97 -2.55
C GLY A 38 5.45 5.73 -2.78
N GLY A 39 6.00 5.54 -3.97
CA GLY A 39 6.92 4.47 -4.28
C GLY A 39 8.34 4.72 -3.76
N LEU A 40 8.79 5.99 -3.74
CA LEU A 40 10.09 6.37 -3.20
C LEU A 40 10.17 6.24 -1.66
N VAL A 41 9.04 6.28 -0.96
CA VAL A 41 8.92 6.13 0.51
C VAL A 41 8.20 4.82 0.85
N ASP A 42 8.50 3.74 0.11
CA ASP A 42 7.87 2.44 0.37
C ASP A 42 8.34 1.85 1.71
N PRO A 43 7.42 1.56 2.67
CA PRO A 43 7.80 1.06 3.98
C PRO A 43 8.30 -0.38 3.96
N LYS A 44 7.99 -1.14 2.90
CA LYS A 44 8.32 -2.57 2.82
C LYS A 44 9.78 -2.81 2.40
N LEU A 45 10.33 -1.93 1.57
CA LEU A 45 11.68 -2.06 1.06
C LEU A 45 12.55 -0.86 1.44
N VAL A 46 12.15 0.37 1.06
CA VAL A 46 12.99 1.57 1.21
C VAL A 46 13.21 1.92 2.67
N LEU A 47 12.11 2.11 3.44
CA LEU A 47 12.22 2.46 4.86
C LEU A 47 12.77 1.29 5.70
N SER A 48 12.46 0.04 5.34
CA SER A 48 13.02 -1.14 6.01
C SER A 48 14.55 -1.20 5.85
N ALA A 49 15.02 -1.07 4.61
CA ALA A 49 16.47 -1.06 4.34
C ALA A 49 17.18 0.14 5.01
N LEU A 50 16.52 1.31 5.00
CA LEU A 50 17.06 2.50 5.66
C LEU A 50 17.18 2.31 7.18
N LEU A 51 16.14 1.80 7.87
CA LEU A 51 16.18 1.57 9.31
C LEU A 51 17.23 0.54 9.71
N VAL A 52 17.38 -0.54 8.93
CA VAL A 52 18.44 -1.52 9.17
C VAL A 52 19.81 -0.88 8.98
N ALA A 53 20.02 -0.06 7.95
CA ALA A 53 21.27 0.64 7.71
C ALA A 53 21.61 1.70 8.77
N LEU A 54 20.58 2.29 9.41
CA LEU A 54 20.73 3.22 10.54
C LEU A 54 20.93 2.48 11.89
N GLY A 55 20.97 1.15 11.89
CA GLY A 55 21.15 0.35 13.11
C GLY A 55 19.93 0.32 14.03
N ALA A 56 18.73 0.59 13.51
CA ALA A 56 17.51 0.53 14.31
C ALA A 56 17.14 -0.93 14.63
N PRO A 57 16.69 -1.24 15.88
CA PRO A 57 16.16 -2.56 16.24
C PRO A 57 15.06 -3.04 15.32
N GLY A 58 14.93 -4.36 15.15
CA GLY A 58 13.94 -4.99 14.27
C GLY A 58 12.48 -4.70 14.65
N GLY A 59 12.23 -4.38 15.91
CA GLY A 59 10.94 -3.89 16.37
C GLY A 59 10.41 -2.69 15.57
N PHE A 60 11.30 -1.74 15.23
CA PHE A 60 10.95 -0.58 14.40
C PHE A 60 10.71 -0.97 12.96
N VAL A 61 11.53 -1.87 12.40
CA VAL A 61 11.38 -2.37 11.02
C VAL A 61 10.06 -3.12 10.87
N GLY A 62 9.74 -4.00 11.82
CA GLY A 62 8.48 -4.74 11.85
C GLY A 62 7.23 -3.87 12.02
N ALA A 63 7.35 -2.70 12.66
CA ALA A 63 6.26 -1.75 12.86
C ALA A 63 5.94 -0.88 11.62
N LEU A 64 6.84 -0.78 10.64
CA LEU A 64 6.66 0.10 9.46
C LEU A 64 5.37 -0.18 8.69
N VAL A 65 5.14 -1.43 8.30
CA VAL A 65 3.94 -1.80 7.54
C VAL A 65 2.67 -1.67 8.38
N PRO A 66 2.61 -2.17 9.63
CA PRO A 66 1.52 -1.92 10.56
C PRO A 66 1.14 -0.44 10.70
N VAL A 67 2.08 0.42 11.00
CA VAL A 67 1.85 1.86 11.18
C VAL A 67 1.33 2.49 9.88
N ARG A 68 1.93 2.15 8.74
CA ARG A 68 1.53 2.68 7.43
C ARG A 68 0.12 2.28 7.03
N GLU A 69 -0.21 0.99 7.15
CA GLU A 69 -1.48 0.45 6.67
C GLU A 69 -2.61 0.71 7.68
N ALA A 70 -2.40 0.48 8.97
CA ALA A 70 -3.40 0.75 10.00
C ALA A 70 -3.69 2.24 10.14
N GLY A 71 -2.65 3.09 10.12
CA GLY A 71 -2.80 4.54 10.15
C GLY A 71 -3.53 5.11 8.92
N ALA A 72 -3.52 4.39 7.79
CA ALA A 72 -4.32 4.75 6.62
C ALA A 72 -5.77 4.24 6.71
N LEU A 73 -6.05 3.15 7.43
CA LEU A 73 -7.37 2.51 7.49
C LEU A 73 -8.22 3.01 8.66
N LEU A 74 -7.65 3.13 9.85
CA LEU A 74 -8.40 3.44 11.07
C LEU A 74 -9.02 4.84 11.09
N PRO A 75 -8.33 5.93 10.65
CA PRO A 75 -8.91 7.26 10.67
C PRO A 75 -9.98 7.49 9.60
N GLN A 76 -10.11 6.61 8.60
CA GLN A 76 -11.03 6.81 7.46
C GLN A 76 -12.47 7.04 7.89
N LEU A 77 -12.95 6.32 8.91
CA LEU A 77 -14.33 6.45 9.39
C LEU A 77 -14.59 7.82 10.03
N ALA A 78 -13.66 8.29 10.87
CA ALA A 78 -13.78 9.60 11.50
C ALA A 78 -13.64 10.74 10.46
N LEU A 79 -12.70 10.59 9.52
CA LEU A 79 -12.48 11.57 8.47
C LEU A 79 -13.64 11.62 7.47
N ALA A 80 -14.30 10.51 7.17
CA ALA A 80 -15.43 10.45 6.24
C ALA A 80 -16.56 11.40 6.69
N ALA A 81 -16.95 11.35 7.97
CA ALA A 81 -17.98 12.22 8.52
C ALA A 81 -17.60 13.72 8.44
N TRP A 82 -16.30 14.02 8.58
CA TRP A 82 -15.82 15.41 8.46
C TRP A 82 -15.77 15.88 7.00
N ILE A 83 -15.33 15.00 6.09
CA ILE A 83 -15.30 15.26 4.64
C ILE A 83 -16.72 15.50 4.10
N GLU A 84 -17.72 14.72 4.56
CA GLU A 84 -19.12 14.86 4.12
C GLU A 84 -19.74 16.22 4.50
N ARG A 85 -19.29 16.83 5.58
CA ARG A 85 -19.72 18.17 6.01
C ARG A 85 -19.06 19.30 5.21
N SER A 86 -18.02 19.02 4.44
CA SER A 86 -17.27 20.02 3.70
C SER A 86 -17.86 20.27 2.31
N ARG A 87 -17.98 21.56 1.93
CA ARG A 87 -18.44 21.98 0.61
C ARG A 87 -17.42 21.66 -0.49
N GLN A 88 -16.12 21.79 -0.19
CA GLN A 88 -15.03 21.50 -1.13
C GLN A 88 -14.11 20.44 -0.53
N ARG A 89 -14.13 19.25 -1.12
CA ARG A 89 -13.40 18.08 -0.63
C ARG A 89 -11.97 18.02 -1.16
N LYS A 90 -11.63 18.81 -2.17
CA LYS A 90 -10.26 18.94 -2.71
C LYS A 90 -9.25 19.35 -1.65
N TRP A 91 -9.66 20.17 -0.66
CA TRP A 91 -8.77 20.63 0.39
C TRP A 91 -8.28 19.51 1.31
N PHE A 92 -9.09 18.48 1.55
CA PHE A 92 -8.63 17.31 2.30
C PHE A 92 -7.55 16.54 1.55
N TRP A 93 -7.69 16.43 0.22
CA TRP A 93 -6.66 15.80 -0.58
C TRP A 93 -5.39 16.64 -0.65
N ALA A 94 -5.51 17.93 -0.90
CA ALA A 94 -4.38 18.86 -0.99
C ALA A 94 -3.61 18.95 0.33
N ALA A 95 -4.33 19.14 1.46
CA ALA A 95 -3.72 19.16 2.79
C ALA A 95 -3.12 17.78 3.15
N GLY A 96 -3.81 16.69 2.81
CA GLY A 96 -3.29 15.33 2.98
C GLY A 96 -2.01 15.07 2.19
N ALA A 97 -1.92 15.58 0.95
CA ALA A 97 -0.70 15.49 0.17
C ALA A 97 0.43 16.35 0.78
N ALA A 98 0.16 17.61 1.14
CA ALA A 98 1.14 18.47 1.79
C ALA A 98 1.64 17.88 3.11
N GLY A 99 0.74 17.35 3.96
CA GLY A 99 1.10 16.68 5.20
C GLY A 99 1.97 15.42 5.00
N GLN A 100 1.69 14.62 3.97
CA GLN A 100 2.59 13.52 3.56
C GLN A 100 3.98 14.06 3.17
N GLY A 101 4.04 15.18 2.47
CA GLY A 101 5.28 15.83 2.10
C GLY A 101 6.09 16.28 3.31
N VAL A 102 5.46 16.97 4.26
CA VAL A 102 6.11 17.38 5.53
C VAL A 102 6.63 16.17 6.30
N ALA A 103 5.83 15.12 6.39
CA ALA A 103 6.23 13.88 7.06
C ALA A 103 7.43 13.22 6.39
N ALA A 104 7.48 13.18 5.04
CA ALA A 104 8.62 12.63 4.30
C ALA A 104 9.89 13.49 4.50
N LEU A 105 9.78 14.81 4.52
CA LEU A 105 10.91 15.69 4.84
C LEU A 105 11.39 15.45 6.29
N GLY A 106 10.47 15.22 7.23
CA GLY A 106 10.81 14.81 8.60
C GLY A 106 11.56 13.49 8.66
N MET A 107 11.14 12.47 7.87
CA MET A 107 11.88 11.20 7.77
C MET A 107 13.28 11.41 7.21
N ALA A 108 13.42 12.22 6.17
CA ALA A 108 14.72 12.53 5.58
C ALA A 108 15.65 13.23 6.58
N ALA A 109 15.15 14.22 7.31
CA ALA A 109 15.89 14.90 8.37
C ALA A 109 16.30 13.91 9.49
N THR A 110 15.39 13.03 9.92
CA THR A 110 15.66 11.98 10.90
C THR A 110 16.81 11.07 10.42
N ALA A 111 16.77 10.64 9.17
CA ALA A 111 17.78 9.74 8.60
C ALA A 111 19.16 10.40 8.43
N LEU A 112 19.21 11.74 8.34
CA LEU A 112 20.47 12.49 8.25
C LEU A 112 21.07 12.82 9.61
N LEU A 113 20.25 12.92 10.67
CA LEU A 113 20.66 13.48 11.96
C LEU A 113 20.70 12.45 13.09
N LEU A 114 20.02 11.30 12.93
CA LEU A 114 19.78 10.36 14.02
C LEU A 114 20.11 8.92 13.57
N GLU A 115 20.49 8.08 14.53
CA GLU A 115 20.81 6.67 14.35
C GLU A 115 20.12 5.78 15.40
N GLY A 116 20.15 4.48 15.18
CA GLY A 116 19.64 3.48 16.13
C GLY A 116 18.16 3.64 16.46
N SER A 117 17.83 3.44 17.71
CA SER A 117 16.43 3.52 18.20
C SER A 117 15.82 4.91 18.07
N VAL A 118 16.62 5.98 18.16
CA VAL A 118 16.11 7.35 18.05
C VAL A 118 15.67 7.64 16.63
N ALA A 119 16.44 7.19 15.62
CA ALA A 119 16.03 7.23 14.22
C ALA A 119 14.75 6.39 14.00
N GLY A 120 14.67 5.20 14.64
CA GLY A 120 13.49 4.35 14.60
C GLY A 120 12.20 5.07 15.03
N TRP A 121 12.23 5.73 16.19
CA TRP A 121 11.08 6.50 16.70
C TRP A 121 10.74 7.68 15.79
N GLY A 122 11.73 8.44 15.33
CA GLY A 122 11.53 9.59 14.44
C GLY A 122 10.86 9.18 13.12
N ILE A 123 11.36 8.12 12.48
CA ILE A 123 10.79 7.60 11.22
C ILE A 123 9.39 7.06 11.45
N LEU A 124 9.12 6.30 12.53
CA LEU A 124 7.77 5.80 12.82
C LEU A 124 6.77 6.91 13.12
N ALA A 125 7.16 7.94 13.86
CA ALA A 125 6.30 9.10 14.14
C ALA A 125 5.94 9.85 12.84
N CYS A 126 6.93 10.11 11.99
CA CYS A 126 6.70 10.71 10.68
C CYS A 126 5.84 9.79 9.77
N LEU A 127 6.06 8.47 9.81
CA LEU A 127 5.26 7.52 9.04
C LEU A 127 3.80 7.46 9.52
N ALA A 128 3.57 7.56 10.82
CA ALA A 128 2.22 7.64 11.38
C ALA A 128 1.50 8.92 10.89
N LEU A 129 2.17 10.07 10.93
CA LEU A 129 1.65 11.32 10.37
C LEU A 129 1.34 11.16 8.87
N LEU A 130 2.28 10.61 8.09
CA LEU A 130 2.09 10.34 6.66
C LEU A 130 0.88 9.44 6.41
N ALA A 131 0.67 8.40 7.22
CA ALA A 131 -0.44 7.47 7.07
C ALA A 131 -1.79 8.13 7.36
N VAL A 132 -1.89 8.97 8.39
CA VAL A 132 -3.11 9.75 8.70
C VAL A 132 -3.41 10.74 7.57
N CYS A 133 -2.41 11.49 7.11
CA CYS A 133 -2.56 12.42 5.98
C CYS A 133 -3.00 11.70 4.69
N ARG A 134 -2.45 10.51 4.43
CA ARG A 134 -2.88 9.66 3.31
C ARG A 134 -4.32 9.19 3.46
N SER A 135 -4.78 8.90 4.68
CA SER A 135 -6.17 8.52 4.95
C SER A 135 -7.14 9.63 4.49
N ALA A 136 -6.87 10.89 4.84
CA ALA A 136 -7.68 12.03 4.41
C ALA A 136 -7.71 12.18 2.88
N GLY A 137 -6.56 12.08 2.23
CA GLY A 137 -6.45 12.14 0.77
C GLY A 137 -7.22 11.01 0.08
N SER A 138 -7.10 9.76 0.55
CA SER A 138 -7.77 8.62 -0.07
C SER A 138 -9.28 8.59 0.15
N ALA A 139 -9.77 9.11 1.28
CA ALA A 139 -11.19 9.20 1.56
C ALA A 139 -11.90 10.24 0.70
N SER A 140 -11.27 11.43 0.49
CA SER A 140 -11.86 12.52 -0.29
C SER A 140 -11.75 12.33 -1.81
N TYR A 141 -10.68 11.65 -2.29
CA TYR A 141 -10.31 11.63 -3.71
C TYR A 141 -11.40 11.09 -4.64
N LYS A 142 -12.09 10.01 -4.27
CA LYS A 142 -13.09 9.36 -5.13
C LYS A 142 -14.26 10.29 -5.43
N ASP A 143 -14.67 11.08 -4.46
CA ASP A 143 -15.75 12.02 -4.60
C ASP A 143 -15.35 13.22 -5.46
N VAL A 144 -14.17 13.81 -5.21
CA VAL A 144 -13.62 14.88 -6.05
C VAL A 144 -13.50 14.44 -7.50
N LEU A 145 -12.94 13.23 -7.73
CA LEU A 145 -12.82 12.64 -9.06
C LEU A 145 -14.18 12.49 -9.75
N ALA A 146 -15.21 12.09 -9.00
CA ALA A 146 -16.56 11.89 -9.52
C ALA A 146 -17.26 13.19 -9.91
N ARG A 147 -16.89 14.31 -9.29
CA ARG A 147 -17.50 15.64 -9.54
C ARG A 147 -16.79 16.44 -10.62
N THR A 148 -15.52 16.16 -10.86
CA THR A 148 -14.66 16.96 -11.74
C THR A 148 -14.36 16.28 -13.06
N LEU A 149 -14.56 14.96 -13.18
CA LEU A 149 -14.30 14.22 -14.42
C LEU A 149 -15.46 13.29 -14.81
N ASP A 150 -15.67 13.13 -16.10
CA ASP A 150 -16.64 12.21 -16.67
C ASP A 150 -16.29 10.74 -16.41
N LYS A 151 -17.32 9.88 -16.33
CA LYS A 151 -17.15 8.44 -16.02
C LYS A 151 -16.13 7.75 -16.90
N GLY A 152 -16.08 8.07 -18.20
CA GLY A 152 -15.16 7.45 -19.18
C GLY A 152 -13.68 7.79 -18.98
N THR A 153 -13.34 8.90 -18.29
CA THR A 153 -11.96 9.39 -18.15
C THR A 153 -11.33 9.12 -16.78
N ARG A 154 -12.13 8.79 -15.76
CA ARG A 154 -11.69 8.56 -14.36
C ARG A 154 -10.70 7.41 -14.24
N GLY A 155 -10.97 6.31 -14.92
CA GLY A 155 -10.08 5.14 -14.95
C GLY A 155 -8.78 5.44 -15.67
N THR A 156 -8.88 6.12 -16.82
CA THR A 156 -7.73 6.51 -17.65
C THR A 156 -6.75 7.39 -16.89
N VAL A 157 -7.22 8.48 -16.24
CA VAL A 157 -6.35 9.38 -15.47
C VAL A 157 -5.66 8.66 -14.32
N SER A 158 -6.39 7.80 -13.61
CA SER A 158 -5.84 7.06 -12.45
C SER A 158 -4.85 5.97 -12.88
N GLY A 159 -5.12 5.31 -14.00
CA GLY A 159 -4.26 4.28 -14.59
C GLY A 159 -2.95 4.86 -15.12
N LEU A 160 -3.04 5.90 -15.97
CA LEU A 160 -1.86 6.56 -16.55
C LEU A 160 -0.96 7.19 -15.47
N ALA A 161 -1.55 7.87 -14.49
CA ALA A 161 -0.79 8.41 -13.37
C ALA A 161 -0.10 7.31 -12.56
N GLY A 162 -0.75 6.14 -12.43
CA GLY A 162 -0.15 4.96 -11.80
C GLY A 162 1.04 4.42 -12.57
N THR A 163 0.89 4.29 -13.88
CA THR A 163 1.96 3.81 -14.78
C THR A 163 3.17 4.73 -14.78
N LEU A 164 2.95 6.05 -14.94
CA LEU A 164 4.06 7.02 -14.92
C LEU A 164 4.74 7.08 -13.55
N GLY A 165 3.96 7.02 -12.46
CA GLY A 165 4.52 6.94 -11.11
C GLY A 165 5.41 5.69 -10.95
N ALA A 166 4.95 4.53 -11.43
CA ALA A 166 5.72 3.29 -11.39
C ALA A 166 6.98 3.34 -12.27
N VAL A 167 6.91 3.94 -13.47
CA VAL A 167 8.07 4.16 -14.35
C VAL A 167 9.10 5.06 -13.65
N GLY A 168 8.67 6.13 -12.98
CA GLY A 168 9.57 6.99 -12.21
C GLY A 168 10.26 6.26 -11.07
N VAL A 169 9.52 5.43 -10.30
CA VAL A 169 10.10 4.58 -9.24
C VAL A 169 11.12 3.60 -9.82
N LEU A 170 10.78 2.97 -10.95
CA LEU A 170 11.67 2.04 -11.65
C LEU A 170 12.95 2.75 -12.10
N GLY A 171 12.85 3.99 -12.63
CA GLY A 171 13.99 4.82 -13.00
C GLY A 171 14.93 5.06 -11.81
N VAL A 172 14.40 5.45 -10.64
CA VAL A 172 15.20 5.63 -9.43
C VAL A 172 15.82 4.30 -8.97
N ALA A 173 15.08 3.19 -9.07
CA ALA A 173 15.60 1.87 -8.73
C ALA A 173 16.77 1.44 -9.65
N VAL A 174 16.70 1.76 -10.95
CA VAL A 174 17.81 1.56 -11.89
C VAL A 174 19.01 2.42 -11.48
N LEU A 175 18.83 3.72 -11.21
CA LEU A 175 19.92 4.62 -10.80
C LEU A 175 20.62 4.15 -9.51
N LEU A 176 19.85 3.59 -8.57
CA LEU A 176 20.40 2.94 -7.37
C LEU A 176 21.16 1.66 -7.72
N SER A 177 20.65 0.83 -8.63
CA SER A 177 21.25 -0.45 -8.99
C SER A 177 22.58 -0.28 -9.72
N VAL A 178 22.68 0.73 -10.59
CA VAL A 178 23.93 1.06 -11.31
C VAL A 178 24.84 2.01 -10.50
N ARG A 179 24.48 2.29 -9.24
CA ARG A 179 25.25 3.10 -8.28
C ARG A 179 25.48 4.58 -8.68
N ILE A 180 24.66 5.12 -9.58
CA ILE A 180 24.60 6.57 -9.84
C ILE A 180 24.10 7.29 -8.58
N ILE A 181 23.06 6.74 -7.93
CA ILE A 181 22.68 7.13 -6.57
C ILE A 181 23.45 6.20 -5.62
N PRO A 182 24.31 6.75 -4.74
CA PRO A 182 25.06 5.93 -3.79
C PRO A 182 24.13 5.17 -2.84
N GLY A 183 24.48 3.94 -2.49
CA GLY A 183 23.76 3.15 -1.49
C GLY A 183 24.12 3.56 -0.06
N THR A 184 23.92 4.82 0.28
CA THR A 184 24.17 5.38 1.62
C THR A 184 22.89 5.89 2.26
N PRO A 185 22.78 5.90 3.61
CA PRO A 185 21.62 6.47 4.28
C PRO A 185 21.32 7.91 3.86
N SER A 186 22.36 8.72 3.67
CA SER A 186 22.23 10.13 3.23
C SER A 186 21.64 10.25 1.82
N ALA A 187 22.06 9.42 0.87
CA ALA A 187 21.52 9.43 -0.49
C ALA A 187 20.05 8.98 -0.50
N ILE A 188 19.68 7.96 0.29
CA ILE A 188 18.29 7.54 0.44
C ILE A 188 17.45 8.63 1.13
N ALA A 189 18.00 9.34 2.11
CA ALA A 189 17.35 10.49 2.73
C ALA A 189 17.04 11.60 1.69
N VAL A 190 17.94 11.87 0.75
CA VAL A 190 17.69 12.82 -0.35
C VAL A 190 16.57 12.33 -1.27
N VAL A 191 16.51 11.04 -1.59
CA VAL A 191 15.40 10.45 -2.36
C VAL A 191 14.06 10.60 -1.62
N ILE A 192 14.05 10.39 -0.31
CA ILE A 192 12.85 10.58 0.55
C ILE A 192 12.48 12.08 0.59
N ALA A 193 13.46 12.99 0.69
CA ALA A 193 13.20 14.43 0.64
C ALA A 193 12.60 14.85 -0.69
N LEU A 194 13.09 14.32 -1.82
CA LEU A 194 12.50 14.53 -3.14
C LEU A 194 11.03 14.07 -3.17
N ALA A 195 10.72 12.91 -2.60
CA ALA A 195 9.35 12.46 -2.46
C ALA A 195 8.49 13.43 -1.63
N GLY A 196 9.06 14.00 -0.57
CA GLY A 196 8.41 15.04 0.24
C GLY A 196 8.04 16.27 -0.59
N VAL A 197 8.98 16.77 -1.38
CA VAL A 197 8.75 17.90 -2.31
C VAL A 197 7.68 17.55 -3.34
N LEU A 198 7.74 16.36 -3.93
CA LEU A 198 6.74 15.90 -4.90
C LEU A 198 5.33 15.86 -4.32
N TRP A 199 5.14 15.44 -3.07
CA TRP A 199 3.84 15.48 -2.41
C TRP A 199 3.36 16.90 -2.13
N ILE A 200 4.22 17.81 -1.71
CA ILE A 200 3.87 19.22 -1.52
C ILE A 200 3.44 19.83 -2.85
N VAL A 201 4.22 19.62 -3.92
CA VAL A 201 3.88 20.09 -5.28
C VAL A 201 2.56 19.49 -5.75
N ALA A 202 2.33 18.19 -5.51
CA ALA A 202 1.06 17.54 -5.83
C ALA A 202 -0.12 18.20 -5.11
N GLY A 203 0.04 18.53 -3.83
CA GLY A 203 -0.97 19.25 -3.03
C GLY A 203 -1.26 20.65 -3.60
N LEU A 204 -0.23 21.40 -3.94
CA LEU A 204 -0.36 22.75 -4.54
C LEU A 204 -1.03 22.72 -5.92
N ILE A 205 -0.69 21.73 -6.76
CA ILE A 205 -1.35 21.53 -8.06
C ILE A 205 -2.83 21.22 -7.84
N PHE A 206 -3.15 20.29 -6.93
CA PHE A 206 -4.52 19.86 -6.69
C PHE A 206 -5.39 20.93 -6.02
N ALA A 207 -4.82 21.81 -5.21
CA ALA A 207 -5.52 22.96 -4.63
C ALA A 207 -6.10 23.90 -5.69
N ARG A 208 -5.50 23.94 -6.90
CA ARG A 208 -5.96 24.75 -8.03
C ARG A 208 -7.09 24.12 -8.84
N LEU A 209 -7.57 22.93 -8.45
CA LEU A 209 -8.68 22.26 -9.12
C LEU A 209 -9.97 23.06 -8.90
N ASP A 210 -10.73 23.29 -9.96
CA ASP A 210 -12.07 23.88 -9.88
C ASP A 210 -13.04 22.75 -9.52
N GLU A 211 -13.40 22.65 -8.24
CA GLU A 211 -14.35 21.67 -7.71
C GLU A 211 -15.71 22.34 -7.49
N PRO A 212 -16.80 21.85 -8.10
CA PRO A 212 -18.15 22.30 -7.80
C PRO A 212 -18.49 22.06 -6.32
N GLU A 213 -19.19 22.99 -5.69
CA GLU A 213 -19.60 22.84 -4.30
C GLU A 213 -20.46 21.59 -4.10
N ALA A 214 -20.15 20.85 -3.05
CA ALA A 214 -20.91 19.68 -2.63
C ALA A 214 -22.17 20.09 -1.88
N GLN A 215 -23.26 19.37 -2.10
CA GLN A 215 -24.37 19.38 -1.13
C GLN A 215 -23.85 18.75 0.16
N THR A 216 -23.90 19.50 1.25
CA THR A 216 -23.53 19.00 2.58
C THR A 216 -24.61 18.00 3.01
N GLY A 217 -24.24 16.72 3.13
CA GLY A 217 -25.15 15.70 3.65
C GLY A 217 -25.39 15.90 5.16
N ASN A 218 -26.58 15.59 5.62
CA ASN A 218 -26.86 15.46 7.05
C ASN A 218 -26.09 14.24 7.55
N ALA A 219 -24.98 14.47 8.24
CA ALA A 219 -24.11 13.44 8.82
C ALA A 219 -24.77 12.63 9.96
N ASP A 220 -26.08 12.79 10.17
CA ASP A 220 -26.85 12.07 11.18
C ASP A 220 -27.19 10.62 10.80
N GLN A 221 -26.87 10.18 9.58
CA GLN A 221 -26.80 8.74 9.27
C GLN A 221 -25.44 8.12 9.72
N GLY A 222 -24.88 8.63 10.80
CA GLY A 222 -23.78 8.02 11.50
C GLY A 222 -24.11 6.55 11.76
N LEU A 223 -23.18 5.68 11.41
CA LEU A 223 -23.18 4.23 11.68
C LEU A 223 -23.97 3.94 12.95
N GLY A 224 -25.22 3.52 12.83
CA GLY A 224 -26.13 3.30 13.95
C GLY A 224 -25.45 2.46 15.02
N GLY A 225 -24.93 3.07 16.05
CA GLY A 225 -24.16 2.55 17.16
C GLY A 225 -23.15 1.44 16.83
N LEU A 226 -22.04 1.37 17.53
CA LEU A 226 -21.03 0.30 17.36
C LEU A 226 -21.63 -1.12 17.27
N ARG A 227 -22.72 -1.38 17.99
CA ARG A 227 -23.43 -2.67 17.97
C ARG A 227 -24.01 -3.01 16.59
N ALA A 228 -24.53 -2.02 15.85
CA ALA A 228 -25.09 -2.23 14.51
C ALA A 228 -24.00 -2.53 13.49
N VAL A 229 -22.82 -1.90 13.63
CA VAL A 229 -21.66 -2.15 12.77
C VAL A 229 -21.13 -3.58 12.93
N PHE A 230 -21.18 -4.15 14.15
CA PHE A 230 -20.71 -5.51 14.43
C PHE A 230 -21.78 -6.59 14.24
N ALA A 231 -23.05 -6.23 14.01
CA ALA A 231 -24.14 -7.19 13.84
C ALA A 231 -23.90 -8.18 12.65
N PRO A 232 -23.42 -7.75 11.48
CA PRO A 232 -23.13 -8.66 10.36
C PRO A 232 -22.11 -9.74 10.72
N LEU A 233 -21.11 -9.43 11.56
CA LEU A 233 -20.09 -10.39 11.96
C LEU A 233 -20.68 -11.59 12.74
N ARG A 234 -21.77 -11.38 13.46
CA ARG A 234 -22.46 -12.46 14.20
C ARG A 234 -23.38 -13.29 13.29
N ARG A 235 -23.97 -12.67 12.25
CA ARG A 235 -25.00 -13.31 11.40
C ARG A 235 -24.42 -13.96 10.16
N ASP A 236 -23.34 -13.42 9.60
CA ASP A 236 -22.77 -13.87 8.33
C ASP A 236 -21.50 -14.70 8.55
N ALA A 237 -21.60 -16.01 8.31
CA ALA A 237 -20.48 -16.93 8.42
C ALA A 237 -19.43 -16.72 7.32
N GLN A 238 -19.86 -16.32 6.12
CA GLN A 238 -18.94 -16.05 5.00
C GLN A 238 -18.12 -14.78 5.25
N LEU A 239 -18.73 -13.74 5.82
CA LEU A 239 -18.00 -12.55 6.24
C LEU A 239 -16.93 -12.89 7.30
N ARG A 240 -17.25 -13.75 8.28
CA ARG A 240 -16.26 -14.20 9.28
C ARG A 240 -15.10 -14.96 8.65
N ARG A 241 -15.39 -15.90 7.74
CA ARG A 241 -14.36 -16.67 7.01
C ARG A 241 -13.49 -15.75 6.15
N TYR A 242 -14.11 -14.80 5.45
CA TYR A 242 -13.40 -13.82 4.64
C TYR A 242 -12.47 -12.94 5.50
N ILE A 243 -12.94 -12.42 6.63
CA ILE A 243 -12.11 -11.61 7.54
C ILE A 243 -10.96 -12.45 8.11
N LEU A 244 -11.22 -13.70 8.48
CA LEU A 244 -10.17 -14.61 8.96
C LEU A 244 -9.13 -14.90 7.87
N THR A 245 -9.56 -15.24 6.65
CA THR A 245 -8.67 -15.43 5.49
C THR A 245 -7.82 -14.18 5.27
N ARG A 246 -8.44 -13.01 5.26
CA ARG A 246 -7.76 -11.73 5.06
C ARG A 246 -6.77 -11.43 6.19
N THR A 247 -7.11 -11.75 7.43
CA THR A 247 -6.23 -11.59 8.61
C THR A 247 -5.02 -12.52 8.54
N LEU A 248 -5.20 -13.77 8.18
CA LEU A 248 -4.09 -14.71 8.04
C LEU A 248 -3.17 -14.35 6.87
N LEU A 249 -3.72 -13.90 5.75
CA LEU A 249 -2.96 -13.44 4.59
C LEU A 249 -2.30 -12.05 4.78
N ILE A 250 -2.50 -11.37 5.93
CA ILE A 250 -1.70 -10.19 6.33
C ILE A 250 -0.20 -10.53 6.30
N SER A 251 0.18 -11.77 6.63
CA SER A 251 1.55 -12.26 6.56
C SER A 251 2.25 -11.89 5.25
N THR A 252 1.55 -11.95 4.13
CA THR A 252 2.10 -11.58 2.81
C THR A 252 2.48 -10.09 2.71
N ALA A 253 1.76 -9.22 3.41
CA ALA A 253 2.03 -7.79 3.44
C ALA A 253 3.13 -7.42 4.44
N LEU A 254 3.24 -8.18 5.54
CA LEU A 254 4.20 -7.97 6.62
C LEU A 254 5.57 -8.60 6.33
N ALA A 255 5.64 -9.60 5.45
CA ALA A 255 6.87 -10.36 5.18
C ALA A 255 8.04 -9.55 4.58
N PRO A 256 7.87 -8.61 3.62
CA PRO A 256 9.00 -7.96 2.95
C PRO A 256 10.02 -7.31 3.88
N PRO A 257 9.66 -6.58 4.96
CA PRO A 257 10.64 -6.03 5.90
C PRO A 257 11.55 -7.10 6.52
N PHE A 258 11.01 -8.28 6.83
CA PHE A 258 11.77 -9.39 7.43
C PHE A 258 12.65 -10.10 6.41
N VAL A 259 12.24 -10.15 5.14
CA VAL A 259 13.12 -10.58 4.03
C VAL A 259 14.30 -9.63 3.91
N VAL A 260 14.05 -8.32 4.00
CA VAL A 260 15.13 -7.30 3.99
C VAL A 260 16.05 -7.46 5.21
N MET A 261 15.50 -7.65 6.42
CA MET A 261 16.31 -7.90 7.63
C MET A 261 17.18 -9.14 7.47
N LEU A 262 16.62 -10.25 6.98
CA LEU A 262 17.33 -11.51 6.80
C LEU A 262 18.42 -11.40 5.71
N ALA A 263 18.18 -10.62 4.67
CA ALA A 263 19.19 -10.33 3.65
C ALA A 263 20.38 -9.53 4.22
N GLY A 264 20.14 -8.71 5.25
CA GLY A 264 21.16 -7.89 5.91
C GLY A 264 21.93 -8.59 7.02
N SER A 265 21.56 -9.79 7.44
CA SER A 265 22.16 -10.49 8.58
C SER A 265 23.52 -11.14 8.27
N GLN A 266 23.92 -11.25 7.00
CA GLN A 266 25.24 -11.74 6.61
C GLN A 266 26.25 -10.58 6.55
N GLY A 267 27.20 -10.55 7.47
CA GLY A 267 28.46 -9.83 7.63
C GLY A 267 28.72 -8.46 6.99
N ASP A 268 28.22 -8.20 5.81
CA ASP A 268 28.39 -6.92 5.09
C ASP A 268 27.25 -5.92 5.32
N GLY A 269 26.29 -6.24 6.19
CA GLY A 269 25.09 -5.45 6.42
C GLY A 269 24.17 -5.40 5.17
N ILE A 270 22.99 -4.77 5.27
CA ILE A 270 22.28 -4.38 4.06
C ILE A 270 23.09 -3.28 3.40
N ASN A 271 23.83 -3.63 2.38
CA ASN A 271 24.38 -2.65 1.48
C ASN A 271 23.18 -2.01 0.73
N LEU A 272 22.81 -0.79 1.12
CA LEU A 272 21.77 -0.02 0.44
C LEU A 272 22.00 0.08 -1.07
N GLY A 273 23.21 -0.20 -1.55
CA GLY A 273 23.55 -0.36 -2.96
C GLY A 273 22.77 -1.49 -3.66
N HIS A 274 22.23 -2.46 -2.92
CA HIS A 274 21.39 -3.52 -3.46
C HIS A 274 19.87 -3.21 -3.38
N LEU A 275 19.48 -2.11 -2.71
CA LEU A 275 18.08 -1.71 -2.59
C LEU A 275 17.43 -1.52 -3.96
N GLY A 276 18.14 -0.96 -4.93
CA GLY A 276 17.67 -0.82 -6.30
C GLY A 276 17.24 -2.16 -6.90
N LEU A 277 18.05 -3.21 -6.74
CA LEU A 277 17.73 -4.56 -7.22
C LEU A 277 16.47 -5.13 -6.55
N LEU A 278 16.27 -4.91 -5.25
CA LEU A 278 15.06 -5.35 -4.55
C LEU A 278 13.82 -4.62 -5.05
N VAL A 279 13.91 -3.31 -5.29
CA VAL A 279 12.81 -2.50 -5.84
C VAL A 279 12.52 -2.91 -7.29
N LEU A 280 13.54 -3.17 -8.11
CA LEU A 280 13.38 -3.70 -9.47
C LEU A 280 12.66 -5.05 -9.45
N ALA A 281 13.09 -5.99 -8.60
CA ALA A 281 12.46 -7.29 -8.45
C ALA A 281 10.98 -7.17 -8.02
N SER A 282 10.70 -6.32 -7.04
CA SER A 282 9.32 -6.05 -6.59
C SER A 282 8.46 -5.43 -7.69
N SER A 283 8.99 -4.49 -8.47
CA SER A 283 8.28 -3.84 -9.57
C SER A 283 8.00 -4.80 -10.72
N ALA A 284 9.00 -5.61 -11.11
CA ALA A 284 8.85 -6.64 -12.13
C ALA A 284 7.78 -7.68 -11.72
N ALA A 285 7.81 -8.13 -10.45
CA ALA A 285 6.80 -9.03 -9.92
C ALA A 285 5.38 -8.44 -10.00
N ALA A 286 5.21 -7.17 -9.67
CA ALA A 286 3.91 -6.50 -9.74
C ALA A 286 3.39 -6.42 -11.19
N ILE A 287 4.25 -6.15 -12.18
CA ILE A 287 3.89 -6.10 -13.60
C ILE A 287 3.47 -7.50 -14.10
N VAL A 288 4.32 -8.50 -13.88
CA VAL A 288 4.08 -9.88 -14.37
C VAL A 288 2.84 -10.48 -13.73
N SER A 289 2.66 -10.27 -12.42
CA SER A 289 1.58 -10.90 -11.67
C SER A 289 0.21 -10.24 -11.88
N SER A 290 0.16 -8.97 -12.26
CA SER A 290 -1.10 -8.22 -12.33
C SER A 290 -2.09 -8.82 -13.33
N TYR A 291 -1.61 -9.25 -14.50
CA TYR A 291 -2.45 -9.87 -15.53
C TYR A 291 -2.97 -11.25 -15.11
N VAL A 292 -2.08 -12.09 -14.56
CA VAL A 292 -2.43 -13.46 -14.17
C VAL A 292 -3.44 -13.45 -13.03
N TRP A 293 -3.14 -12.70 -11.96
CA TRP A 293 -4.03 -12.61 -10.80
C TRP A 293 -5.33 -11.85 -11.10
N GLY A 294 -5.29 -10.85 -11.98
CA GLY A 294 -6.49 -10.17 -12.45
C GLY A 294 -7.45 -11.16 -13.10
N ARG A 295 -7.00 -11.90 -14.10
CA ARG A 295 -7.84 -12.90 -14.79
C ARG A 295 -8.34 -14.02 -13.87
N LEU A 296 -7.48 -14.50 -12.98
CA LEU A 296 -7.89 -15.55 -12.04
C LEU A 296 -8.92 -15.01 -11.05
N SER A 297 -8.72 -13.79 -10.53
CA SER A 297 -9.63 -13.13 -9.61
C SER A 297 -11.01 -12.84 -10.21
N ASP A 298 -11.06 -12.53 -11.52
CA ASP A 298 -12.33 -12.32 -12.24
C ASP A 298 -13.11 -13.63 -12.42
N ARG A 299 -12.41 -14.77 -12.49
CA ARG A 299 -13.04 -16.10 -12.58
C ARG A 299 -13.42 -16.66 -11.23
N SER A 300 -12.53 -16.56 -10.25
CA SER A 300 -12.71 -17.05 -8.89
C SER A 300 -11.80 -16.31 -7.92
N SER A 301 -12.37 -15.42 -7.15
CA SER A 301 -11.67 -14.71 -6.09
C SER A 301 -11.25 -15.64 -4.95
N ARG A 302 -12.04 -16.70 -4.70
CA ARG A 302 -11.75 -17.77 -3.73
C ARG A 302 -10.46 -18.51 -4.10
N LEU A 303 -10.38 -19.03 -5.33
CA LEU A 303 -9.19 -19.73 -5.83
C LEU A 303 -7.96 -18.81 -5.86
N THR A 304 -8.15 -17.54 -6.20
CA THR A 304 -7.08 -16.55 -6.16
C THR A 304 -6.49 -16.40 -4.76
N LEU A 305 -7.34 -16.29 -3.73
CA LEU A 305 -6.88 -16.21 -2.33
C LEU A 305 -6.18 -17.49 -1.89
N MET A 306 -6.71 -18.66 -2.27
CA MET A 306 -6.12 -19.96 -1.96
C MET A 306 -4.73 -20.10 -2.60
N PHE A 307 -4.61 -19.91 -3.92
CA PHE A 307 -3.32 -20.06 -4.61
C PHE A 307 -2.29 -19.03 -4.16
N ALA A 308 -2.71 -17.79 -3.90
CA ALA A 308 -1.83 -16.77 -3.35
C ALA A 308 -1.33 -17.14 -1.96
N GLY A 309 -2.20 -17.73 -1.11
CA GLY A 309 -1.82 -18.21 0.22
C GLY A 309 -0.84 -19.38 0.16
N VAL A 310 -1.08 -20.36 -0.73
CA VAL A 310 -0.15 -21.51 -0.94
C VAL A 310 1.19 -21.03 -1.44
N ALA A 311 1.20 -20.14 -2.46
CA ALA A 311 2.43 -19.56 -3.00
C ALA A 311 3.22 -18.80 -1.92
N ALA A 312 2.51 -17.98 -1.11
CA ALA A 312 3.13 -17.26 0.01
C ALA A 312 3.72 -18.23 1.03
N ALA A 313 2.96 -19.26 1.44
CA ALA A 313 3.42 -20.26 2.40
C ALA A 313 4.71 -20.94 1.93
N GLY A 314 4.76 -21.38 0.67
CA GLY A 314 5.94 -22.00 0.07
C GLY A 314 7.16 -21.08 0.04
N VAL A 315 6.98 -19.85 -0.46
CA VAL A 315 8.07 -18.87 -0.56
C VAL A 315 8.60 -18.49 0.82
N LEU A 316 7.72 -18.21 1.79
CA LEU A 316 8.11 -17.78 3.13
C LEU A 316 8.73 -18.93 3.95
N ALA A 317 8.23 -20.17 3.78
CA ALA A 317 8.85 -21.34 4.38
C ALA A 317 10.25 -21.61 3.83
N LEU A 318 10.42 -21.46 2.50
CA LEU A 318 11.73 -21.60 1.86
C LEU A 318 12.69 -20.50 2.33
N ALA A 319 12.23 -19.24 2.41
CA ALA A 319 13.05 -18.13 2.93
C ALA A 319 13.47 -18.36 4.39
N ALA A 320 12.55 -18.87 5.23
CA ALA A 320 12.84 -19.23 6.61
C ALA A 320 13.86 -20.36 6.69
N ALA A 321 13.69 -21.43 5.90
CA ALA A 321 14.60 -22.57 5.88
C ALA A 321 16.02 -22.16 5.40
N VAL A 322 16.09 -21.44 4.29
CA VAL A 322 17.38 -20.93 3.78
C VAL A 322 18.03 -20.02 4.83
N GLY A 323 17.26 -19.10 5.42
CA GLY A 323 17.76 -18.19 6.46
C GLY A 323 18.30 -18.90 7.70
N THR A 324 17.64 -19.95 8.16
CA THR A 324 18.10 -20.73 9.32
C THR A 324 19.34 -21.58 9.00
N LEU A 325 19.44 -22.12 7.79
CA LEU A 325 20.55 -22.97 7.38
C LEU A 325 21.82 -22.20 7.00
N THR A 326 21.68 -21.04 6.36
CA THR A 326 22.79 -20.29 5.79
C THR A 326 23.06 -18.96 6.49
N GLY A 327 22.20 -18.53 7.42
CA GLY A 327 22.27 -17.23 8.09
C GLY A 327 21.82 -16.05 7.21
N GLY A 328 21.38 -16.26 5.97
CA GLY A 328 20.92 -15.23 5.05
C GLY A 328 20.16 -15.78 3.86
N LEU A 329 20.04 -15.01 2.78
CA LEU A 329 19.22 -15.36 1.60
C LEU A 329 20.05 -15.62 0.31
N GLY A 330 21.31 -16.02 0.43
CA GLY A 330 22.15 -16.29 -0.75
C GLY A 330 22.59 -15.03 -1.51
N GLY A 331 22.86 -13.96 -0.76
CA GLY A 331 23.34 -12.68 -1.29
C GLY A 331 22.23 -11.84 -1.96
N PRO A 332 22.60 -10.77 -2.69
CA PRO A 332 21.67 -9.79 -3.22
C PRO A 332 20.67 -10.36 -4.23
N PHE A 333 21.11 -11.27 -5.08
CA PHE A 333 20.25 -11.91 -6.09
C PHE A 333 19.29 -12.91 -5.47
N GLY A 334 19.71 -13.66 -4.45
CA GLY A 334 18.83 -14.55 -3.69
C GLY A 334 17.75 -13.74 -2.96
N ALA A 335 18.13 -12.67 -2.27
CA ALA A 335 17.19 -11.76 -1.63
C ALA A 335 16.19 -11.15 -2.63
N ALA A 336 16.67 -10.71 -3.81
CA ALA A 336 15.81 -10.19 -4.87
C ALA A 336 14.83 -11.25 -5.40
N GLY A 337 15.27 -12.51 -5.53
CA GLY A 337 14.42 -13.64 -5.89
C GLY A 337 13.30 -13.90 -4.87
N PHE A 338 13.61 -13.87 -3.59
CA PHE A 338 12.60 -13.99 -2.52
C PHE A 338 11.63 -12.80 -2.50
N VAL A 339 12.13 -11.56 -2.67
CA VAL A 339 11.27 -10.37 -2.78
C VAL A 339 10.35 -10.48 -4.00
N PHE A 340 10.86 -10.92 -5.16
CA PHE A 340 10.08 -11.13 -6.37
C PHE A 340 8.95 -12.14 -6.13
N ALA A 341 9.28 -13.32 -5.62
CA ALA A 341 8.31 -14.39 -5.39
C ALA A 341 7.27 -14.02 -4.31
N ALA A 342 7.70 -13.43 -3.19
CA ALA A 342 6.81 -12.95 -2.14
C ALA A 342 5.87 -11.84 -2.65
N LYS A 343 6.37 -10.96 -3.52
CA LYS A 343 5.56 -9.91 -4.14
C LYS A 343 4.49 -10.47 -5.07
N ILE A 344 4.80 -11.49 -5.86
CA ILE A 344 3.79 -12.20 -6.69
C ILE A 344 2.66 -12.72 -5.80
N ALA A 345 2.97 -13.43 -4.72
CA ALA A 345 1.97 -13.96 -3.80
C ALA A 345 1.14 -12.84 -3.13
N TYR A 346 1.80 -11.75 -2.73
CA TYR A 346 1.11 -10.57 -2.18
C TYR A 346 0.12 -9.94 -3.16
N GLU A 347 0.48 -9.78 -4.43
CA GLU A 347 -0.42 -9.21 -5.45
C GLU A 347 -1.63 -10.12 -5.69
N GLY A 348 -1.46 -11.44 -5.64
CA GLY A 348 -2.57 -12.40 -5.69
C GLY A 348 -3.52 -12.25 -4.50
N ALA A 349 -2.99 -12.23 -3.27
CA ALA A 349 -3.79 -12.01 -2.07
C ALA A 349 -4.52 -10.64 -2.11
N ARG A 350 -3.87 -9.61 -2.67
CA ARG A 350 -4.44 -8.27 -2.85
C ARG A 350 -5.56 -8.25 -3.88
N ALA A 351 -5.39 -8.91 -5.02
CA ALA A 351 -6.42 -9.01 -6.06
C ALA A 351 -7.63 -9.80 -5.53
N GLY A 352 -7.43 -11.03 -5.05
CA GLY A 352 -8.49 -11.89 -4.55
C GLY A 352 -9.35 -11.24 -3.45
N ARG A 353 -8.69 -10.61 -2.45
CA ARG A 353 -9.45 -9.93 -1.38
C ARG A 353 -10.29 -8.74 -1.86
N LYS A 354 -9.81 -8.04 -2.89
CA LYS A 354 -10.50 -6.87 -3.44
C LYS A 354 -11.76 -7.28 -4.20
N THR A 355 -11.61 -8.27 -5.07
CA THR A 355 -12.71 -8.81 -5.88
C THR A 355 -13.71 -9.54 -4.99
N HIS A 356 -13.26 -10.44 -4.10
CA HIS A 356 -14.16 -11.18 -3.21
C HIS A 356 -15.02 -10.25 -2.35
N LEU A 357 -14.43 -9.21 -1.75
CA LEU A 357 -15.20 -8.23 -0.98
C LEU A 357 -16.20 -7.45 -1.83
N ALA A 358 -15.84 -7.13 -3.07
CA ALA A 358 -16.73 -6.40 -3.98
C ALA A 358 -17.95 -7.22 -4.37
N ASP A 359 -17.78 -8.53 -4.60
CA ASP A 359 -18.78 -9.44 -5.15
C ASP A 359 -19.60 -10.18 -4.07
N MET A 360 -19.01 -10.38 -2.87
CA MET A 360 -19.71 -11.00 -1.72
C MET A 360 -20.91 -10.17 -1.22
N GLN A 361 -21.01 -8.94 -1.66
CA GLN A 361 -21.93 -7.96 -1.08
C GLN A 361 -23.27 -7.93 -1.82
N ALA A 362 -24.23 -8.68 -1.31
CA ALA A 362 -25.64 -8.53 -1.67
C ALA A 362 -26.23 -7.22 -1.10
N HIS A 363 -26.88 -6.43 -2.01
CA HIS A 363 -27.88 -5.39 -1.73
C HIS A 363 -27.67 -4.52 -0.46
N GLY A 364 -27.00 -3.38 -0.61
CA GLY A 364 -27.09 -2.24 0.34
C GLY A 364 -26.10 -2.25 1.52
N GLN A 365 -25.41 -3.34 1.83
CA GLN A 365 -24.52 -3.42 3.00
C GLN A 365 -23.01 -3.21 2.69
N LYS A 366 -22.68 -2.81 1.48
CA LYS A 366 -21.30 -2.62 0.98
C LYS A 366 -20.42 -1.80 1.91
N ALA A 367 -20.93 -0.66 2.36
CA ALA A 367 -20.19 0.26 3.21
C ALA A 367 -19.87 -0.37 4.58
N VAL A 368 -20.84 -1.05 5.18
CA VAL A 368 -20.69 -1.67 6.51
C VAL A 368 -19.68 -2.82 6.49
N TYR A 369 -19.77 -3.73 5.50
CA TYR A 369 -18.82 -4.84 5.34
C TYR A 369 -17.40 -4.35 5.10
N THR A 370 -17.25 -3.35 4.24
CA THR A 370 -15.94 -2.74 3.96
C THR A 370 -15.36 -2.06 5.20
N ALA A 371 -16.17 -1.27 5.90
CA ALA A 371 -15.76 -0.57 7.11
C ALA A 371 -15.35 -1.55 8.22
N LEU A 372 -16.19 -2.57 8.48
CA LEU A 372 -15.93 -3.58 9.49
C LEU A 372 -14.67 -4.38 9.18
N SER A 373 -14.55 -4.87 7.94
CA SER A 373 -13.37 -5.63 7.50
C SER A 373 -12.08 -4.79 7.57
N ASN A 374 -12.13 -3.49 7.22
CA ASN A 374 -10.99 -2.60 7.30
C ASN A 374 -10.61 -2.26 8.75
N SER A 375 -11.59 -2.06 9.63
CA SER A 375 -11.34 -1.80 11.05
C SER A 375 -10.66 -2.98 11.75
N ILE A 376 -11.20 -4.19 11.54
CA ILE A 376 -10.59 -5.40 12.11
C ILE A 376 -9.18 -5.59 11.55
N LEU A 377 -9.00 -5.44 10.24
CA LEU A 377 -7.69 -5.54 9.62
C LEU A 377 -6.69 -4.51 10.16
N GLY A 378 -7.13 -3.27 10.38
CA GLY A 378 -6.31 -2.22 10.96
C GLY A 378 -5.79 -2.59 12.35
N VAL A 379 -6.67 -3.13 13.21
CA VAL A 379 -6.28 -3.63 14.54
C VAL A 379 -5.31 -4.81 14.42
N MET A 380 -5.60 -5.79 13.56
CA MET A 380 -4.73 -6.96 13.36
C MET A 380 -3.36 -6.57 12.79
N LEU A 381 -3.31 -5.54 11.93
CA LEU A 381 -2.05 -4.99 11.45
C LEU A 381 -1.23 -4.35 12.59
N LEU A 382 -1.86 -3.59 13.48
CA LEU A 382 -1.16 -3.01 14.64
C LEU A 382 -0.56 -4.09 15.54
N LEU A 383 -1.34 -5.16 15.83
CA LEU A 383 -0.85 -6.33 16.58
C LEU A 383 0.31 -7.01 15.84
N GLY A 384 0.27 -7.03 14.50
CA GLY A 384 1.34 -7.52 13.64
C GLY A 384 2.67 -6.77 13.79
N GLY A 385 2.66 -5.55 14.33
CA GLY A 385 3.89 -4.83 14.71
C GLY A 385 4.74 -5.59 15.75
N GLY A 386 4.11 -6.41 16.58
CA GLY A 386 4.80 -7.25 17.57
C GLY A 386 5.75 -8.30 16.95
N PHE A 387 5.57 -8.67 15.69
CA PHE A 387 6.50 -9.57 15.00
C PHE A 387 7.91 -8.99 14.85
N GLY A 388 8.07 -7.66 14.88
CA GLY A 388 9.39 -7.03 14.93
C GLY A 388 10.14 -7.36 16.21
N LEU A 389 9.45 -7.35 17.37
CA LEU A 389 10.04 -7.75 18.64
C LEU A 389 10.40 -9.25 18.65
N LEU A 390 9.58 -10.08 18.00
CA LEU A 390 9.92 -11.49 17.83
C LEU A 390 11.16 -11.68 16.96
N ALA A 391 11.32 -10.83 15.93
CA ALA A 391 12.52 -10.87 15.09
C ALA A 391 13.78 -10.47 15.86
N ASP A 392 13.68 -9.48 16.77
CA ASP A 392 14.79 -9.11 17.66
C ASP A 392 15.17 -10.23 18.63
N ALA A 393 14.18 -10.95 19.17
CA ALA A 393 14.40 -12.00 20.15
C ALA A 393 14.85 -13.34 19.54
N ALA A 394 14.33 -13.71 18.37
CA ALA A 394 14.47 -15.06 17.81
C ALA A 394 14.89 -15.09 16.33
N GLY A 395 15.19 -13.91 15.78
CA GLY A 395 15.65 -13.73 14.40
C GLY A 395 14.51 -13.63 13.36
N PRO A 396 14.78 -12.96 12.22
CA PRO A 396 13.78 -12.74 11.17
C PRO A 396 13.37 -14.03 10.46
N ALA A 397 14.20 -15.07 10.42
CA ALA A 397 13.87 -16.36 9.82
C ALA A 397 12.69 -17.04 10.52
N LEU A 398 12.65 -17.01 11.87
CA LEU A 398 11.52 -17.55 12.63
C LEU A 398 10.22 -16.82 12.30
N VAL A 399 10.25 -15.50 12.18
CA VAL A 399 9.07 -14.69 11.82
C VAL A 399 8.55 -15.07 10.43
N LEU A 400 9.44 -15.26 9.45
CA LEU A 400 9.06 -15.74 8.12
C LEU A 400 8.44 -17.13 8.17
N GLY A 401 8.92 -18.04 9.04
CA GLY A 401 8.32 -19.35 9.30
C GLY A 401 6.89 -19.24 9.88
N VAL A 402 6.68 -18.35 10.85
CA VAL A 402 5.33 -18.06 11.39
C VAL A 402 4.42 -17.50 10.29
N PHE A 403 4.90 -16.60 9.47
CA PHE A 403 4.15 -16.06 8.35
C PHE A 403 3.82 -17.11 7.29
N ALA A 404 4.68 -18.09 7.07
CA ALA A 404 4.40 -19.24 6.20
C ALA A 404 3.21 -20.05 6.73
N VAL A 405 3.20 -20.35 8.04
CA VAL A 405 2.07 -21.06 8.69
C VAL A 405 0.79 -20.22 8.60
N MET A 406 0.85 -18.92 8.85
CA MET A 406 -0.30 -18.03 8.69
C MET A 406 -0.83 -18.04 7.25
N ALA A 407 0.05 -17.98 6.26
CA ALA A 407 -0.34 -17.98 4.85
C ALA A 407 -0.99 -19.32 4.45
N ALA A 408 -0.45 -20.46 4.92
CA ALA A 408 -1.03 -21.77 4.73
C ALA A 408 -2.43 -21.86 5.37
N GLY A 409 -2.57 -21.40 6.62
CA GLY A 409 -3.86 -21.31 7.31
C GLY A 409 -4.86 -20.43 6.54
N GLY A 410 -4.40 -19.31 6.00
CA GLY A 410 -5.21 -18.44 5.15
C GLY A 410 -5.70 -19.13 3.88
N ALA A 411 -4.84 -19.91 3.22
CA ALA A 411 -5.22 -20.72 2.06
C ALA A 411 -6.27 -21.79 2.41
N LEU A 412 -6.10 -22.47 3.54
CA LEU A 412 -7.06 -23.47 4.03
C LEU A 412 -8.43 -22.87 4.35
N VAL A 413 -8.45 -21.73 5.04
CA VAL A 413 -9.72 -21.03 5.34
C VAL A 413 -10.39 -20.52 4.07
N ALA A 414 -9.60 -20.11 3.06
CA ALA A 414 -10.12 -19.66 1.77
C ALA A 414 -10.88 -20.77 1.01
N LEU A 415 -10.56 -22.05 1.23
CA LEU A 415 -11.32 -23.18 0.67
C LEU A 415 -12.80 -23.20 1.11
N GLY A 416 -13.09 -22.69 2.30
CA GLY A 416 -14.45 -22.59 2.84
C GLY A 416 -15.22 -21.32 2.45
N LEU A 417 -14.65 -20.47 1.60
CA LEU A 417 -15.34 -19.31 1.03
C LEU A 417 -16.27 -19.75 -0.09
N ASP A 418 -17.41 -19.03 -0.24
CA ASP A 418 -18.32 -19.24 -1.34
C ASP A 418 -17.75 -18.70 -2.66
N GLU A 419 -18.18 -19.26 -3.79
CA GLU A 419 -17.82 -18.77 -5.12
C GLU A 419 -18.76 -17.65 -5.52
N VAL A 420 -18.34 -16.41 -5.26
CA VAL A 420 -19.19 -15.23 -5.43
C VAL A 420 -19.32 -14.75 -6.88
N GLN A 421 -18.39 -15.16 -7.78
CA GLN A 421 -18.42 -14.77 -9.19
C GLN A 421 -19.47 -15.53 -10.00
N GLN A 422 -19.88 -16.73 -9.57
CA GLN A 422 -20.90 -17.53 -10.26
C GLN A 422 -22.34 -17.09 -9.94
N ALA A 423 -22.55 -16.39 -8.82
CA ALA A 423 -23.86 -15.92 -8.40
C ALA A 423 -24.37 -14.68 -9.14
N SER A 424 -23.55 -14.06 -9.98
CA SER A 424 -23.90 -12.84 -10.75
C SER A 424 -24.27 -13.11 -12.20
N GLY A 425 -24.46 -14.35 -12.59
CA GLY A 425 -24.75 -14.81 -13.97
C GLY A 425 -26.16 -15.37 -14.19
N ASP A 426 -27.04 -15.35 -13.17
CA ASP A 426 -28.46 -15.74 -13.27
C ASP A 426 -29.40 -14.54 -13.12
#